data_d81c08dd0b6e3f140539384c0a4920d5
#
_entry.id   d81c08dd0b6e3f140539384c0a4920d5
#
_cell.length_a   1.000
_cell.length_b   1.000
_cell.length_c   1.000
_cell.angle_alpha   90.00
_cell.angle_beta   90.00
_cell.angle_gamma   90.00
#
_symmetry.space_group_name_H-M   'P 1'
#
loop_
_entity.id
_entity.type
_entity.pdbx_description
1 polymer ?
#
loop_
_entity_poly.entity_id
_entity_poly.type
_entity_poly.pdbx_seq_one_letter_code
_entity_poly.pdbx_strand_id
1 'polypeptide(L)'
;MENYLLDKSALLVNVAEAVENNRIMGNFWVHKTLLMELEREVSEGKVSAEIALDELNRLRDLSERLLFAVDVVGEHINRPSFEAEVDYCLAHDCTLVVGNATLKKIAESMNVKVYYLASSTGGLSIEKYFDESTMSVHLKEGTLPKAKKGVPGKWTFVTLGDKPSTADEIKRYLMEMLMAVNSMPNSFVEVERKGSIILQIDKYRVVVTRPPLSDGWEMTITRPVTKKKLSDYNLDEKLIRRLEQRSEGIVIAGMPGMGKTTFAQALAEFYMEKGKIVKTVESPRDMHLPPEITQYSKSYAEMGELHDILLLSRPDYTVYDEMRNDVDFQIYIDLRLAGIGMIGVVHATSPIDAIHRFIRRVDIGTIPNILDTVIFIDSGTVKKVYTLEMTVKVPSGLKEADLARPVVEIKDLLTDEVEYEIYVFGEQTMIVPVKKVKPVDRIQARLERLITESIPDARVEAQDGEYVIILPKADLQKFNKKLVSKLKKYEKKYNLKYRVKFANE
;
A
#
# COMPACT_ATOMS: atom_id res chain seq x y z
N MET A 1 -20.29 -5.59 50.51
CA MET A 1 -19.48 -5.77 49.28
C MET A 1 -19.55 -4.46 48.54
N GLU A 2 -18.50 -4.09 47.86
CA GLU A 2 -18.47 -2.91 47.02
C GLU A 2 -19.27 -3.16 45.73
N ASN A 3 -19.98 -2.14 45.23
CA ASN A 3 -20.77 -2.26 44.02
C ASN A 3 -20.03 -1.57 42.85
N TYR A 4 -19.78 -2.31 41.81
CA TYR A 4 -19.05 -1.89 40.62
C TYR A 4 -19.99 -1.77 39.44
N LEU A 5 -20.13 -0.61 38.83
CA LEU A 5 -20.84 -0.41 37.58
C LEU A 5 -19.89 -0.55 36.40
N LEU A 6 -20.21 -1.42 35.48
CA LEU A 6 -19.34 -1.74 34.33
C LEU A 6 -19.68 -0.85 33.15
N ASP A 7 -18.70 -0.11 32.64
CA ASP A 7 -18.73 0.54 31.33
C ASP A 7 -18.36 -0.47 30.24
N LYS A 8 -18.76 -0.20 28.98
CA LYS A 8 -18.41 -1.02 27.82
C LYS A 8 -16.89 -1.26 27.71
N SER A 9 -16.08 -0.24 28.01
CA SER A 9 -14.62 -0.39 27.93
C SER A 9 -14.06 -1.38 28.94
N ALA A 10 -14.72 -1.58 30.09
CA ALA A 10 -14.33 -2.60 31.07
C ALA A 10 -14.60 -4.02 30.55
N LEU A 11 -15.70 -4.22 29.83
CA LEU A 11 -16.01 -5.50 29.16
C LEU A 11 -15.01 -5.84 28.07
N LEU A 12 -14.45 -4.83 27.39
CA LEU A 12 -13.44 -5.00 26.33
C LEU A 12 -12.02 -5.21 26.87
N VAL A 13 -11.78 -5.12 28.17
CA VAL A 13 -10.46 -5.35 28.80
C VAL A 13 -10.46 -6.55 29.73
N ASN A 14 -11.35 -7.54 29.51
CA ASN A 14 -11.38 -8.83 30.17
C ASN A 14 -11.60 -8.71 31.68
N VAL A 15 -12.72 -8.09 32.07
CA VAL A 15 -13.09 -7.90 33.47
C VAL A 15 -13.29 -9.24 34.22
N ALA A 16 -13.75 -10.28 33.53
CA ALA A 16 -13.92 -11.62 34.12
C ALA A 16 -12.58 -12.22 34.58
N GLU A 17 -11.51 -12.05 33.81
CA GLU A 17 -10.16 -12.46 34.22
C GLU A 17 -9.66 -11.68 35.45
N ALA A 18 -9.99 -10.40 35.54
CA ALA A 18 -9.64 -9.59 36.71
C ALA A 18 -10.33 -10.08 37.95
N VAL A 19 -11.57 -10.58 37.82
CA VAL A 19 -12.30 -11.24 38.93
C VAL A 19 -11.68 -12.60 39.26
N GLU A 20 -11.41 -13.45 38.28
CA GLU A 20 -10.75 -14.76 38.50
C GLU A 20 -9.41 -14.62 39.23
N ASN A 21 -8.65 -13.57 38.89
CA ASN A 21 -7.35 -13.27 39.52
C ASN A 21 -7.44 -12.45 40.82
N ASN A 22 -8.65 -12.28 41.38
CA ASN A 22 -8.92 -11.50 42.58
C ASN A 22 -8.41 -10.06 42.56
N ARG A 23 -8.32 -9.46 41.39
CA ARG A 23 -7.91 -8.03 41.22
C ARG A 23 -9.05 -7.07 41.54
N ILE A 24 -10.29 -7.52 41.36
CA ILE A 24 -11.50 -6.80 41.68
C ILE A 24 -12.51 -7.80 42.28
N MET A 25 -13.13 -7.45 43.41
CA MET A 25 -14.08 -8.32 44.13
C MET A 25 -15.24 -7.49 44.65
N GLY A 26 -16.46 -7.88 44.30
CA GLY A 26 -17.68 -7.19 44.69
C GLY A 26 -18.87 -7.62 43.85
N ASN A 27 -19.98 -6.90 43.97
CA ASN A 27 -21.12 -7.07 43.06
C ASN A 27 -20.92 -6.21 41.80
N PHE A 28 -21.32 -6.73 40.68
CA PHE A 28 -21.18 -6.04 39.39
C PHE A 28 -22.57 -5.63 38.88
N TRP A 29 -22.66 -4.39 38.48
CA TRP A 29 -23.86 -3.82 37.89
C TRP A 29 -23.61 -3.46 36.42
N VAL A 30 -24.65 -3.64 35.62
CA VAL A 30 -24.65 -3.22 34.20
C VAL A 30 -25.85 -2.30 34.00
N HIS A 31 -25.62 -1.09 33.54
CA HIS A 31 -26.72 -0.16 33.31
C HIS A 31 -27.58 -0.62 32.12
N LYS A 32 -28.90 -0.51 32.24
CA LYS A 32 -29.84 -0.94 31.19
C LYS A 32 -29.58 -0.24 29.84
N THR A 33 -29.15 1.02 29.87
CA THR A 33 -28.76 1.77 28.64
C THR A 33 -27.59 1.11 27.91
N LEU A 34 -26.57 0.59 28.65
CA LEU A 34 -25.46 -0.15 28.04
C LEU A 34 -25.95 -1.42 27.34
N LEU A 35 -26.82 -2.21 27.99
CA LEU A 35 -27.35 -3.41 27.33
C LEU A 35 -28.13 -3.11 26.07
N MET A 36 -28.94 -2.05 26.06
CA MET A 36 -29.66 -1.61 24.85
C MET A 36 -28.70 -1.08 23.75
N GLU A 37 -27.63 -0.41 24.16
CA GLU A 37 -26.59 0.03 23.24
C GLU A 37 -25.87 -1.18 22.61
N LEU A 38 -25.47 -2.17 23.40
CA LEU A 38 -24.82 -3.40 22.93
C LEU A 38 -25.76 -4.20 21.99
N GLU A 39 -27.04 -4.33 22.35
CA GLU A 39 -28.05 -4.99 21.50
C GLU A 39 -28.15 -4.32 20.13
N ARG A 40 -28.27 -2.99 20.10
CA ARG A 40 -28.30 -2.21 18.87
C ARG A 40 -27.03 -2.42 18.04
N GLU A 41 -25.85 -2.30 18.67
CA GLU A 41 -24.57 -2.45 17.98
C GLU A 41 -24.35 -3.88 17.43
N VAL A 42 -24.81 -4.91 18.13
CA VAL A 42 -24.81 -6.29 17.62
C VAL A 42 -25.74 -6.42 16.42
N SER A 43 -26.92 -5.80 16.47
CA SER A 43 -27.85 -5.79 15.34
C SER A 43 -27.27 -5.05 14.12
N GLU A 44 -26.49 -4.01 14.35
CA GLU A 44 -25.69 -3.29 13.35
C GLU A 44 -24.50 -4.13 12.85
N GLY A 45 -24.16 -5.21 13.55
CA GLY A 45 -23.11 -6.16 13.20
C GLY A 45 -21.72 -5.78 13.69
N LYS A 46 -21.59 -4.90 14.69
CA LYS A 46 -20.29 -4.55 15.29
C LYS A 46 -19.69 -5.75 16.04
N VAL A 47 -18.43 -6.04 15.74
CA VAL A 47 -17.71 -7.18 16.31
C VAL A 47 -17.35 -6.93 17.77
N SER A 48 -16.96 -5.69 18.12
CA SER A 48 -16.61 -5.31 19.49
C SER A 48 -17.78 -5.47 20.47
N ALA A 49 -19.01 -5.22 20.00
CA ALA A 49 -20.20 -5.37 20.85
C ALA A 49 -20.50 -6.85 21.15
N GLU A 50 -20.27 -7.76 20.20
CA GLU A 50 -20.40 -9.20 20.44
C GLU A 50 -19.38 -9.69 21.48
N ILE A 51 -18.13 -9.25 21.36
CA ILE A 51 -17.09 -9.55 22.35
C ILE A 51 -17.46 -9.05 23.75
N ALA A 52 -18.02 -7.84 23.84
CA ALA A 52 -18.45 -7.29 25.13
C ALA A 52 -19.61 -8.11 25.76
N LEU A 53 -20.57 -8.61 24.96
CA LEU A 53 -21.63 -9.50 25.43
C LEU A 53 -21.10 -10.87 25.82
N ASP A 54 -20.19 -11.46 25.08
CA ASP A 54 -19.54 -12.72 25.43
C ASP A 54 -18.82 -12.59 26.77
N GLU A 55 -18.13 -11.48 27.03
CA GLU A 55 -17.46 -11.21 28.31
C GLU A 55 -18.45 -11.02 29.46
N LEU A 56 -19.58 -10.35 29.23
CA LEU A 56 -20.64 -10.23 30.24
C LEU A 56 -21.25 -11.58 30.57
N ASN A 57 -21.48 -12.46 29.62
CA ASN A 57 -21.95 -13.83 29.85
C ASN A 57 -20.92 -14.63 30.65
N ARG A 58 -19.63 -14.52 30.31
CA ARG A 58 -18.55 -15.14 31.10
C ARG A 58 -18.52 -14.65 32.53
N LEU A 59 -18.74 -13.36 32.76
CA LEU A 59 -18.80 -12.79 34.12
C LEU A 59 -20.01 -13.35 34.90
N ARG A 60 -21.15 -13.57 34.23
CA ARG A 60 -22.34 -14.23 34.83
C ARG A 60 -22.05 -15.67 35.23
N ASP A 61 -21.42 -16.45 34.34
CA ASP A 61 -21.06 -17.86 34.68
C ASP A 61 -20.09 -17.90 35.85
N LEU A 62 -19.19 -16.95 35.99
CA LEU A 62 -18.30 -16.82 37.14
C LEU A 62 -19.04 -16.43 38.43
N SER A 63 -20.09 -15.61 38.31
CA SER A 63 -20.87 -15.18 39.49
C SER A 63 -21.53 -16.34 40.22
N GLU A 64 -21.99 -17.35 39.48
CA GLU A 64 -22.54 -18.58 40.05
C GLU A 64 -21.48 -19.42 40.80
N ARG A 65 -20.22 -19.38 40.29
CA ARG A 65 -19.11 -20.16 40.85
C ARG A 65 -18.44 -19.50 42.05
N LEU A 66 -18.34 -18.17 42.03
CA LEU A 66 -17.59 -17.37 43.00
C LEU A 66 -18.50 -16.60 43.99
N LEU A 67 -19.82 -16.80 43.92
CA LEU A 67 -20.83 -16.26 44.85
C LEU A 67 -20.83 -14.72 44.94
N PHE A 68 -20.87 -14.03 43.79
CA PHE A 68 -21.14 -12.60 43.70
C PHE A 68 -22.35 -12.31 42.79
N ALA A 69 -22.92 -11.13 42.86
CA ALA A 69 -24.07 -10.77 42.02
C ALA A 69 -23.65 -10.03 40.73
N VAL A 70 -24.37 -10.30 39.62
CA VAL A 70 -24.31 -9.51 38.38
C VAL A 70 -25.73 -9.07 38.05
N ASP A 71 -26.05 -7.81 38.34
CA ASP A 71 -27.41 -7.25 38.23
C ASP A 71 -27.52 -6.19 37.16
N VAL A 72 -28.67 -6.11 36.51
CA VAL A 72 -29.03 -5.01 35.61
C VAL A 72 -29.70 -3.91 36.41
N VAL A 73 -29.17 -2.69 36.32
CA VAL A 73 -29.61 -1.55 37.10
C VAL A 73 -30.04 -0.36 36.21
N GLY A 74 -30.76 0.58 36.79
CA GLY A 74 -31.20 1.80 36.14
C GLY A 74 -32.32 1.58 35.10
N GLU A 75 -32.77 2.67 34.53
CA GLU A 75 -33.73 2.68 33.42
C GLU A 75 -33.03 3.05 32.11
N HIS A 76 -33.61 2.62 30.99
CA HIS A 76 -33.07 3.00 29.69
C HIS A 76 -33.27 4.53 29.45
N ILE A 77 -32.18 5.21 29.12
CA ILE A 77 -32.14 6.64 28.79
C ILE A 77 -31.63 6.80 27.37
N ASN A 78 -32.28 7.64 26.58
CA ASN A 78 -31.88 7.89 25.19
C ASN A 78 -30.69 8.88 25.12
N ARG A 79 -29.54 8.45 25.60
CA ARG A 79 -28.23 9.12 25.53
C ARG A 79 -27.10 8.07 25.65
N PRO A 80 -25.83 8.46 25.40
CA PRO A 80 -24.70 7.52 25.52
C PRO A 80 -24.68 6.78 26.86
N SER A 81 -24.35 5.50 26.85
CA SER A 81 -24.36 4.66 28.07
C SER A 81 -23.42 5.20 29.14
N PHE A 82 -22.23 5.68 28.76
CA PHE A 82 -21.28 6.26 29.71
C PHE A 82 -21.83 7.43 30.52
N GLU A 83 -22.61 8.34 29.91
CA GLU A 83 -23.26 9.44 30.62
C GLU A 83 -24.29 8.92 31.65
N ALA A 84 -25.09 7.94 31.24
CA ALA A 84 -26.07 7.33 32.11
C ALA A 84 -25.43 6.57 33.32
N GLU A 85 -24.28 5.94 33.07
CA GLU A 85 -23.47 5.24 34.08
C GLU A 85 -22.86 6.20 35.10
N VAL A 86 -22.31 7.34 34.60
CA VAL A 86 -21.77 8.41 35.46
C VAL A 86 -22.86 8.94 36.39
N ASP A 87 -24.03 9.33 35.85
CA ASP A 87 -25.16 9.84 36.64
C ASP A 87 -25.65 8.81 37.64
N TYR A 88 -25.69 7.55 37.22
CA TYR A 88 -26.12 6.47 38.11
C TYR A 88 -25.16 6.28 39.29
N CYS A 89 -23.84 6.30 39.04
CA CYS A 89 -22.83 6.18 40.09
C CYS A 89 -22.89 7.35 41.09
N LEU A 90 -23.12 8.57 40.61
CA LEU A 90 -23.29 9.77 41.47
C LEU A 90 -24.52 9.64 42.38
N ALA A 91 -25.61 9.04 41.89
CA ALA A 91 -26.86 8.88 42.63
C ALA A 91 -26.83 7.72 43.65
N HIS A 92 -26.03 6.66 43.42
CA HIS A 92 -26.07 5.42 44.14
C HIS A 92 -24.76 5.02 44.84
N ASP A 93 -23.79 5.93 44.92
CA ASP A 93 -22.45 5.74 45.55
C ASP A 93 -21.79 4.40 45.12
N CYS A 94 -21.74 4.16 43.78
CA CYS A 94 -21.03 3.00 43.23
C CYS A 94 -19.69 3.42 42.58
N THR A 95 -18.84 2.43 42.36
CA THR A 95 -17.55 2.64 41.67
C THR A 95 -17.69 2.26 40.21
N LEU A 96 -17.43 3.22 39.29
CA LEU A 96 -17.45 2.98 37.84
C LEU A 96 -16.18 2.23 37.41
N VAL A 97 -16.32 1.12 36.72
CA VAL A 97 -15.20 0.34 36.18
C VAL A 97 -15.02 0.70 34.74
N VAL A 98 -13.86 1.22 34.36
CA VAL A 98 -13.52 1.63 32.99
C VAL A 98 -12.21 1.00 32.55
N GLY A 99 -12.14 0.60 31.28
CA GLY A 99 -10.93 0.09 30.62
C GLY A 99 -10.19 1.16 29.77
N ASN A 100 -10.71 2.39 29.71
CA ASN A 100 -10.17 3.46 28.88
C ASN A 100 -9.68 4.63 29.75
N ALA A 101 -8.43 5.07 29.54
CA ALA A 101 -7.81 6.15 30.32
C ALA A 101 -8.47 7.53 30.14
N THR A 102 -9.07 7.79 28.97
CA THR A 102 -9.79 9.03 28.72
C THR A 102 -11.12 9.05 29.47
N LEU A 103 -11.88 7.96 29.42
CA LEU A 103 -13.13 7.82 30.18
C LEU A 103 -12.88 7.92 31.69
N LYS A 104 -11.78 7.33 32.17
CA LYS A 104 -11.32 7.52 33.58
C LYS A 104 -11.21 9.00 33.92
N LYS A 105 -10.46 9.79 33.13
CA LYS A 105 -10.26 11.22 33.41
C LYS A 105 -11.57 12.01 33.38
N ILE A 106 -12.48 11.68 32.46
CA ILE A 106 -13.80 12.33 32.37
C ILE A 106 -14.61 12.02 33.63
N ALA A 107 -14.74 10.76 34.02
CA ALA A 107 -15.51 10.35 35.20
C ALA A 107 -14.92 10.94 36.50
N GLU A 108 -13.59 10.94 36.66
CA GLU A 108 -12.91 11.56 37.81
C GLU A 108 -13.16 13.09 37.85
N SER A 109 -13.20 13.78 36.70
CA SER A 109 -13.52 15.20 36.65
C SER A 109 -14.96 15.52 37.08
N MET A 110 -15.86 14.53 37.01
CA MET A 110 -17.23 14.60 37.45
C MET A 110 -17.42 14.08 38.92
N ASN A 111 -16.32 13.88 39.66
CA ASN A 111 -16.30 13.34 41.02
C ASN A 111 -16.87 11.93 41.19
N VAL A 112 -16.84 11.10 40.15
CA VAL A 112 -17.22 9.69 40.26
C VAL A 112 -16.02 8.88 40.75
N LYS A 113 -16.26 7.95 41.65
CA LYS A 113 -15.25 6.95 42.03
C LYS A 113 -15.03 6.00 40.84
N VAL A 114 -13.75 5.86 40.41
CA VAL A 114 -13.39 5.06 39.26
C VAL A 114 -12.42 3.95 39.66
N TYR A 115 -12.71 2.76 39.23
CA TYR A 115 -11.75 1.66 39.17
C TYR A 115 -11.26 1.52 37.74
N TYR A 116 -9.98 1.89 37.50
CA TYR A 116 -9.37 1.75 36.20
C TYR A 116 -8.80 0.34 36.02
N LEU A 117 -9.44 -0.43 35.16
CA LEU A 117 -8.99 -1.77 34.81
C LEU A 117 -7.94 -1.62 33.68
N ALA A 118 -6.68 -1.41 34.09
CA ALA A 118 -5.59 -1.37 33.12
C ALA A 118 -5.40 -2.75 32.49
N SER A 119 -5.28 -2.77 31.15
CA SER A 119 -4.88 -3.99 30.47
C SER A 119 -3.50 -4.44 30.96
N SER A 120 -3.33 -5.74 31.20
CA SER A 120 -2.03 -6.28 31.55
C SER A 120 -1.06 -6.08 30.38
N THR A 121 0.10 -5.50 30.63
CA THR A 121 1.16 -5.26 29.66
C THR A 121 1.94 -6.54 29.27
N GLY A 122 1.29 -7.68 29.22
CA GLY A 122 1.85 -8.91 28.66
C GLY A 122 1.95 -8.79 27.13
N GLY A 123 2.93 -9.41 26.51
CA GLY A 123 3.02 -9.51 25.05
C GLY A 123 1.78 -10.17 24.46
N LEU A 124 1.51 -9.95 23.19
CA LEU A 124 0.35 -10.53 22.51
C LEU A 124 0.55 -12.04 22.32
N SER A 125 -0.44 -12.85 22.69
CA SER A 125 -0.39 -14.32 22.53
C SER A 125 -0.17 -14.77 21.08
N ILE A 126 -0.49 -13.90 20.10
CA ILE A 126 -0.25 -14.17 18.69
C ILE A 126 1.24 -14.12 18.30
N GLU A 127 2.10 -13.53 19.12
CA GLU A 127 3.53 -13.40 18.83
C GLU A 127 4.24 -14.75 18.72
N LYS A 128 3.69 -15.79 19.36
CA LYS A 128 4.15 -17.18 19.22
C LYS A 128 4.17 -17.69 17.76
N TYR A 129 3.38 -17.10 16.89
CA TYR A 129 3.31 -17.46 15.47
C TYR A 129 4.30 -16.72 14.58
N PHE A 130 4.98 -15.70 15.13
CA PHE A 130 5.84 -14.80 14.38
C PHE A 130 7.33 -15.01 14.72
N ASP A 131 8.08 -15.43 13.72
CA ASP A 131 9.54 -15.36 13.69
C ASP A 131 10.01 -14.27 12.71
N GLU A 132 11.30 -14.07 12.55
CA GLU A 132 11.87 -13.03 11.68
C GLU A 132 11.38 -13.11 10.22
N SER A 133 11.05 -14.29 9.73
CA SER A 133 10.63 -14.56 8.36
C SER A 133 9.11 -14.50 8.15
N THR A 134 8.31 -14.44 9.23
CA THR A 134 6.85 -14.53 9.13
C THR A 134 6.25 -13.19 8.69
N MET A 135 5.67 -13.16 7.49
CA MET A 135 5.00 -11.99 6.89
C MET A 135 3.55 -11.86 7.32
N SER A 136 2.83 -12.96 7.35
CA SER A 136 1.42 -12.98 7.77
C SER A 136 1.04 -14.32 8.39
N VAL A 137 0.07 -14.27 9.31
CA VAL A 137 -0.56 -15.42 9.93
C VAL A 137 -2.04 -15.40 9.59
N HIS A 138 -2.60 -16.56 9.27
CA HIS A 138 -3.99 -16.76 8.88
C HIS A 138 -4.61 -17.82 9.78
N LEU A 139 -5.56 -17.39 10.59
CA LEU A 139 -6.36 -18.22 11.47
C LEU A 139 -7.80 -18.24 10.91
N LYS A 140 -8.33 -19.40 10.67
CA LYS A 140 -9.74 -19.57 10.27
C LYS A 140 -10.35 -20.70 11.08
N GLU A 141 -11.55 -20.47 11.57
CA GLU A 141 -12.34 -21.47 12.30
C GLU A 141 -12.39 -22.79 11.55
N GLY A 142 -12.14 -23.90 12.28
CA GLY A 142 -12.16 -25.26 11.73
C GLY A 142 -10.96 -25.62 10.86
N THR A 143 -9.95 -24.75 10.69
CA THR A 143 -8.75 -25.01 9.87
C THR A 143 -7.46 -24.85 10.65
N LEU A 144 -6.40 -25.53 10.20
CA LEU A 144 -5.08 -25.37 10.80
C LEU A 144 -4.54 -23.96 10.55
N PRO A 145 -3.93 -23.31 11.57
CA PRO A 145 -3.24 -22.04 11.43
C PRO A 145 -2.18 -22.10 10.32
N LYS A 146 -2.08 -21.06 9.50
CA LYS A 146 -1.11 -20.98 8.40
C LYS A 146 -0.35 -19.67 8.42
N ALA A 147 0.88 -19.67 7.92
CA ALA A 147 1.68 -18.47 7.77
C ALA A 147 2.33 -18.37 6.40
N LYS A 148 2.48 -17.14 5.93
CA LYS A 148 3.42 -16.81 4.84
C LYS A 148 4.77 -16.47 5.44
N LYS A 149 5.81 -17.22 5.07
CA LYS A 149 7.19 -17.01 5.52
C LYS A 149 8.11 -16.73 4.35
N GLY A 150 8.98 -15.75 4.49
CA GLY A 150 9.94 -15.34 3.46
C GLY A 150 10.05 -13.82 3.34
N VAL A 151 10.28 -13.37 2.11
CA VAL A 151 10.38 -11.94 1.75
C VAL A 151 9.41 -11.63 0.62
N PRO A 152 9.03 -10.36 0.40
CA PRO A 152 8.18 -9.98 -0.72
C PRO A 152 8.66 -10.55 -2.06
N GLY A 153 7.76 -11.24 -2.80
CA GLY A 153 8.08 -11.92 -4.05
C GLY A 153 8.72 -13.32 -3.92
N LYS A 154 9.17 -13.72 -2.71
CA LYS A 154 9.80 -15.02 -2.44
C LYS A 154 9.36 -15.57 -1.09
N TRP A 155 8.20 -16.18 -1.03
CA TRP A 155 7.62 -16.71 0.21
C TRP A 155 7.07 -18.11 0.02
N THR A 156 6.92 -18.82 1.13
CA THR A 156 6.27 -20.14 1.22
C THR A 156 5.08 -20.08 2.18
N PHE A 157 4.08 -20.92 1.94
CA PHE A 157 2.92 -21.06 2.81
C PHE A 157 3.12 -22.27 3.72
N VAL A 158 3.18 -22.01 5.02
CA VAL A 158 3.54 -23.02 6.04
C VAL A 158 2.38 -23.21 7.00
N THR A 159 2.08 -24.46 7.37
CA THR A 159 1.11 -24.78 8.43
C THR A 159 1.78 -24.63 9.78
N LEU A 160 1.09 -23.98 10.72
CA LEU A 160 1.54 -23.73 12.09
C LEU A 160 0.71 -24.59 13.06
N GLY A 161 1.34 -25.59 13.66
CA GLY A 161 0.69 -26.47 14.63
C GLY A 161 -0.18 -27.56 14.00
N ASP A 162 -0.82 -28.34 14.86
CA ASP A 162 -1.53 -29.59 14.56
C ASP A 162 -3.03 -29.55 14.92
N LYS A 163 -3.49 -28.44 15.49
CA LYS A 163 -4.89 -28.25 15.92
C LYS A 163 -5.56 -27.17 15.10
N PRO A 164 -6.81 -27.40 14.63
CA PRO A 164 -7.61 -26.36 14.01
C PRO A 164 -7.89 -25.20 14.96
N SER A 165 -7.92 -23.98 14.45
CA SER A 165 -8.36 -22.80 15.21
C SER A 165 -9.85 -22.89 15.49
N THR A 166 -10.24 -22.46 16.69
CA THR A 166 -11.67 -22.37 17.11
C THR A 166 -12.14 -20.92 17.08
N ALA A 167 -13.45 -20.71 16.98
CA ALA A 167 -14.05 -19.37 17.10
C ALA A 167 -13.63 -18.70 18.41
N ASP A 168 -13.66 -19.43 19.53
CA ASP A 168 -13.30 -18.92 20.87
C ASP A 168 -11.83 -18.53 20.97
N GLU A 169 -10.94 -19.27 20.29
CA GLU A 169 -9.52 -18.90 20.22
C GLU A 169 -9.33 -17.57 19.46
N ILE A 170 -10.00 -17.41 18.33
CA ILE A 170 -9.95 -16.18 17.53
C ILE A 170 -10.53 -14.98 18.29
N LYS A 171 -11.67 -15.18 18.97
CA LYS A 171 -12.29 -14.16 19.83
C LYS A 171 -11.39 -13.75 20.98
N ARG A 172 -10.69 -14.70 21.62
CA ARG A 172 -9.73 -14.41 22.70
C ARG A 172 -8.56 -13.57 22.17
N TYR A 173 -7.98 -13.89 21.01
CA TYR A 173 -6.94 -13.04 20.41
C TYR A 173 -7.45 -11.65 20.07
N LEU A 174 -8.69 -11.54 19.56
CA LEU A 174 -9.30 -10.25 19.30
C LEU A 174 -9.48 -9.43 20.58
N MET A 175 -9.92 -10.07 21.68
CA MET A 175 -10.02 -9.41 22.99
C MET A 175 -8.65 -8.86 23.43
N GLU A 176 -7.59 -9.67 23.39
CA GLU A 176 -6.23 -9.23 23.73
C GLU A 176 -5.81 -8.00 22.89
N MET A 177 -6.16 -7.97 21.60
CA MET A 177 -5.84 -6.85 20.72
C MET A 177 -6.66 -5.59 21.03
N LEU A 178 -7.95 -5.73 21.35
CA LEU A 178 -8.79 -4.62 21.80
C LEU A 178 -8.27 -4.02 23.12
N MET A 179 -7.75 -4.87 24.02
CA MET A 179 -7.04 -4.41 25.21
C MET A 179 -5.76 -3.64 24.86
N ALA A 180 -4.98 -4.14 23.90
CA ALA A 180 -3.74 -3.54 23.45
C ALA A 180 -3.95 -2.15 22.79
N VAL A 181 -5.09 -1.93 22.14
CA VAL A 181 -5.49 -0.62 21.58
C VAL A 181 -5.41 0.50 22.62
N ASN A 182 -5.78 0.21 23.88
CA ASN A 182 -5.80 1.20 24.94
C ASN A 182 -4.47 1.36 25.70
N SER A 183 -3.51 0.46 25.48
CA SER A 183 -2.27 0.39 26.29
C SER A 183 -0.98 0.47 25.48
N MET A 184 -0.99 0.06 24.21
CA MET A 184 0.20 0.04 23.37
C MET A 184 0.28 1.29 22.48
N PRO A 185 1.46 1.91 22.33
CA PRO A 185 1.64 3.01 21.40
C PRO A 185 1.34 2.57 19.97
N ASN A 186 0.92 3.50 19.13
CA ASN A 186 0.55 3.25 17.71
C ASN A 186 -0.52 2.16 17.53
N SER A 187 -1.41 2.00 18.51
CA SER A 187 -2.48 1.00 18.47
C SER A 187 -3.85 1.67 18.45
N PHE A 188 -4.70 1.27 17.50
CA PHE A 188 -6.04 1.84 17.33
C PHE A 188 -6.92 0.93 16.48
N VAL A 189 -8.24 1.14 16.58
CA VAL A 189 -9.22 0.53 15.68
C VAL A 189 -9.26 1.36 14.41
N GLU A 190 -8.76 0.82 13.29
CA GLU A 190 -8.76 1.51 12.00
C GLU A 190 -10.16 1.62 11.41
N VAL A 191 -10.89 0.50 11.39
CA VAL A 191 -12.25 0.41 10.84
C VAL A 191 -13.01 -0.67 11.57
N GLU A 192 -14.24 -0.38 11.96
CA GLU A 192 -15.22 -1.38 12.37
C GLU A 192 -16.48 -1.28 11.51
N ARG A 193 -16.86 -2.38 10.87
CA ARG A 193 -18.02 -2.48 9.98
C ARG A 193 -18.84 -3.72 10.32
N LYS A 194 -19.98 -3.86 9.67
CA LYS A 194 -20.84 -5.03 9.83
C LYS A 194 -20.08 -6.33 9.51
N GLY A 195 -19.76 -7.09 10.54
CA GLY A 195 -19.07 -8.38 10.45
C GLY A 195 -17.55 -8.31 10.26
N SER A 196 -16.92 -7.14 10.34
CA SER A 196 -15.46 -7.03 10.25
C SER A 196 -14.89 -5.93 11.14
N ILE A 197 -13.69 -6.16 11.65
CA ILE A 197 -12.90 -5.15 12.36
C ILE A 197 -11.45 -5.19 11.86
N ILE A 198 -10.87 -4.02 11.66
CA ILE A 198 -9.47 -3.84 11.28
C ILE A 198 -8.79 -3.06 12.39
N LEU A 199 -7.72 -3.62 12.91
CA LEU A 199 -6.93 -3.04 14.00
C LEU A 199 -5.48 -2.81 13.52
N GLN A 200 -4.88 -1.72 13.98
CA GLN A 200 -3.45 -1.56 14.00
C GLN A 200 -2.98 -1.73 15.44
N ILE A 201 -2.10 -2.67 15.70
CA ILE A 201 -1.52 -2.96 17.02
C ILE A 201 -0.01 -2.90 16.90
N ASP A 202 0.60 -1.76 17.25
CA ASP A 202 2.01 -1.48 17.03
C ASP A 202 2.42 -1.80 15.57
N LYS A 203 3.23 -2.84 15.36
CA LYS A 203 3.70 -3.32 14.04
C LYS A 203 2.74 -4.30 13.34
N TYR A 204 1.65 -4.70 13.99
CA TYR A 204 0.72 -5.70 13.45
C TYR A 204 -0.53 -5.03 12.90
N ARG A 205 -0.90 -5.35 11.66
CA ARG A 205 -2.24 -5.10 11.13
C ARG A 205 -3.05 -6.38 11.28
N VAL A 206 -4.22 -6.25 11.85
CA VAL A 206 -5.13 -7.34 12.13
C VAL A 206 -6.45 -7.10 11.43
N VAL A 207 -6.89 -8.06 10.66
CA VAL A 207 -8.20 -8.07 10.00
C VAL A 207 -8.97 -9.26 10.55
N VAL A 208 -10.12 -9.00 11.17
CA VAL A 208 -11.02 -10.04 11.66
C VAL A 208 -12.35 -9.95 10.93
N THR A 209 -12.86 -11.10 10.52
CA THR A 209 -14.20 -11.24 9.91
C THR A 209 -14.98 -12.35 10.58
N ARG A 210 -16.32 -12.22 10.56
CA ARG A 210 -17.24 -13.22 11.14
C ARG A 210 -18.51 -13.39 10.30
N PRO A 211 -19.28 -14.46 10.53
CA PRO A 211 -20.58 -14.60 9.89
C PRO A 211 -21.54 -13.42 10.18
N PRO A 212 -22.41 -13.02 9.25
CA PRO A 212 -22.59 -13.63 7.92
C PRO A 212 -21.68 -13.07 6.82
N LEU A 213 -20.74 -12.16 7.14
CA LEU A 213 -19.79 -11.61 6.15
C LEU A 213 -18.85 -12.69 5.61
N SER A 214 -18.37 -13.56 6.49
CA SER A 214 -17.58 -14.76 6.16
C SER A 214 -18.34 -16.02 6.56
N ASP A 215 -17.89 -17.18 6.12
CA ASP A 215 -18.45 -18.50 6.43
C ASP A 215 -18.05 -19.05 7.81
N GLY A 216 -17.20 -18.34 8.52
CA GLY A 216 -16.72 -18.63 9.87
C GLY A 216 -15.86 -17.47 10.38
N TRP A 217 -15.43 -17.54 11.64
CA TRP A 217 -14.46 -16.58 12.17
C TRP A 217 -13.12 -16.73 11.50
N GLU A 218 -12.58 -15.62 11.05
CA GLU A 218 -11.27 -15.55 10.41
C GLU A 218 -10.48 -14.35 10.97
N MET A 219 -9.19 -14.55 11.21
CA MET A 219 -8.26 -13.51 11.61
C MET A 219 -7.01 -13.59 10.75
N THR A 220 -6.71 -12.53 10.06
CA THR A 220 -5.44 -12.36 9.32
C THR A 220 -4.61 -11.30 10.00
N ILE A 221 -3.38 -11.66 10.37
CA ILE A 221 -2.42 -10.76 11.02
C ILE A 221 -1.24 -10.59 10.08
N THR A 222 -0.91 -9.36 9.74
CA THR A 222 0.23 -9.03 8.87
C THR A 222 1.21 -8.13 9.60
N ARG A 223 2.50 -8.26 9.28
CA ARG A 223 3.53 -7.32 9.71
C ARG A 223 4.55 -7.12 8.59
N PRO A 224 5.18 -5.94 8.48
CA PRO A 224 6.35 -5.77 7.62
C PRO A 224 7.50 -6.65 8.10
N VAL A 225 8.12 -7.43 7.20
CA VAL A 225 9.24 -8.34 7.56
C VAL A 225 10.58 -7.64 7.41
N THR A 226 10.67 -6.63 6.54
CA THR A 226 11.93 -5.98 6.22
C THR A 226 11.79 -4.47 6.22
N LYS A 227 12.56 -3.80 7.08
CA LYS A 227 12.86 -2.38 6.91
C LYS A 227 14.07 -2.27 5.98
N LYS A 228 13.88 -1.67 4.80
CA LYS A 228 14.95 -1.40 3.84
C LYS A 228 15.24 0.08 3.78
N LYS A 229 16.51 0.46 3.78
CA LYS A 229 16.94 1.79 3.40
C LYS A 229 17.02 1.92 1.88
N LEU A 230 17.01 3.14 1.38
CA LEU A 230 17.12 3.37 -0.07
C LEU A 230 18.45 2.81 -0.63
N SER A 231 19.53 2.82 0.15
CA SER A 231 20.83 2.21 -0.17
C SER A 231 20.75 0.70 -0.45
N ASP A 232 19.79 0.00 0.15
CA ASP A 232 19.67 -1.46 0.02
C ASP A 232 19.04 -1.89 -1.32
N TYR A 233 18.55 -0.94 -2.11
CA TYR A 233 17.93 -1.20 -3.41
C TYR A 233 18.94 -1.20 -4.57
N ASN A 234 20.22 -0.91 -4.33
CA ASN A 234 21.25 -0.82 -5.36
C ASN A 234 20.81 0.00 -6.58
N LEU A 235 20.30 1.19 -6.33
CA LEU A 235 19.76 2.07 -7.37
C LEU A 235 20.88 2.60 -8.27
N ASP A 236 20.55 2.78 -9.55
CA ASP A 236 21.43 3.46 -10.49
C ASP A 236 21.70 4.92 -10.07
N GLU A 237 22.92 5.41 -10.28
CA GLU A 237 23.31 6.77 -9.91
C GLU A 237 22.44 7.85 -10.59
N LYS A 238 21.98 7.61 -11.83
CA LYS A 238 21.07 8.52 -12.50
C LYS A 238 19.76 8.70 -11.74
N LEU A 239 19.22 7.60 -11.17
CA LEU A 239 18.02 7.67 -10.37
C LEU A 239 18.27 8.40 -9.05
N ILE A 240 19.36 8.12 -8.36
CA ILE A 240 19.72 8.80 -7.11
C ILE A 240 19.84 10.31 -7.35
N ARG A 241 20.60 10.72 -8.37
CA ARG A 241 20.76 12.14 -8.73
C ARG A 241 19.41 12.80 -9.07
N ARG A 242 18.53 12.08 -9.79
CA ARG A 242 17.21 12.60 -10.11
C ARG A 242 16.38 12.81 -8.86
N LEU A 243 16.34 11.83 -7.93
CA LEU A 243 15.62 11.94 -6.66
C LEU A 243 16.13 13.12 -5.81
N GLU A 244 17.43 13.42 -5.86
CA GLU A 244 18.01 14.55 -5.11
C GLU A 244 17.71 15.93 -5.74
N GLN A 245 17.57 16.01 -7.04
CA GLN A 245 17.62 17.31 -7.74
C GLN A 245 16.32 17.72 -8.44
N ARG A 246 15.49 16.76 -8.90
CA ARG A 246 14.41 17.04 -9.86
C ARG A 246 13.13 16.22 -9.68
N SER A 247 13.02 15.42 -8.68
CA SER A 247 11.81 14.58 -8.52
C SER A 247 10.88 15.20 -7.49
N GLU A 248 9.84 15.84 -7.97
CA GLU A 248 8.83 16.46 -7.11
C GLU A 248 7.45 15.84 -7.29
N GLY A 249 7.18 15.23 -8.47
CA GLY A 249 5.98 14.48 -8.77
C GLY A 249 6.30 13.01 -9.02
N ILE A 250 6.45 12.22 -7.94
CA ILE A 250 6.89 10.82 -8.00
C ILE A 250 5.68 9.90 -7.90
N VAL A 251 5.62 8.87 -8.74
CA VAL A 251 4.67 7.77 -8.60
C VAL A 251 5.42 6.45 -8.51
N ILE A 252 5.18 5.71 -7.43
CA ILE A 252 5.66 4.35 -7.21
C ILE A 252 4.56 3.38 -7.62
N ALA A 253 4.82 2.57 -8.61
CA ALA A 253 3.84 1.68 -9.24
C ALA A 253 4.28 0.22 -9.17
N GLY A 254 3.31 -0.70 -9.23
CA GLY A 254 3.53 -2.15 -9.28
C GLY A 254 2.34 -2.93 -8.75
N MET A 255 2.34 -4.23 -8.90
CA MET A 255 1.27 -5.09 -8.42
C MET A 255 1.19 -5.15 -6.88
N PRO A 256 0.07 -5.62 -6.30
CA PRO A 256 -0.03 -5.85 -4.86
C PRO A 256 1.08 -6.77 -4.33
N GLY A 257 1.64 -6.45 -3.15
CA GLY A 257 2.67 -7.27 -2.51
C GLY A 257 4.08 -7.19 -3.12
N MET A 258 4.32 -6.31 -4.11
CA MET A 258 5.63 -6.17 -4.77
C MET A 258 6.61 -5.24 -4.04
N GLY A 259 6.28 -4.74 -2.85
CA GLY A 259 7.18 -3.92 -2.03
C GLY A 259 7.15 -2.42 -2.31
N LYS A 260 6.05 -1.89 -2.88
CA LYS A 260 5.86 -0.46 -3.16
C LYS A 260 5.90 0.39 -1.89
N THR A 261 5.08 0.05 -0.89
CA THR A 261 5.04 0.75 0.40
C THR A 261 6.39 0.71 1.11
N THR A 262 7.11 -0.42 1.05
CA THR A 262 8.46 -0.52 1.60
C THR A 262 9.45 0.41 0.89
N PHE A 263 9.34 0.57 -0.43
CA PHE A 263 10.16 1.51 -1.19
C PHE A 263 9.75 2.97 -0.89
N ALA A 264 8.45 3.26 -0.79
CA ALA A 264 7.94 4.58 -0.42
C ALA A 264 8.42 5.00 0.97
N GLN A 265 8.41 4.07 1.93
CA GLN A 265 8.99 4.26 3.26
C GLN A 265 10.48 4.60 3.19
N ALA A 266 11.27 3.80 2.45
CA ALA A 266 12.71 4.05 2.28
C ALA A 266 12.98 5.43 1.63
N LEU A 267 12.12 5.87 0.70
CA LEU A 267 12.22 7.17 0.06
C LEU A 267 11.82 8.31 1.01
N ALA A 268 10.82 8.12 1.86
CA ALA A 268 10.44 9.07 2.90
C ALA A 268 11.59 9.31 3.88
N GLU A 269 12.22 8.23 4.37
CA GLU A 269 13.38 8.29 5.26
C GLU A 269 14.58 8.96 4.58
N PHE A 270 14.81 8.68 3.29
CA PHE A 270 15.86 9.33 2.51
C PHE A 270 15.70 10.85 2.44
N TYR A 271 14.49 11.36 2.16
CA TYR A 271 14.25 12.80 2.14
C TYR A 271 14.35 13.43 3.54
N MET A 272 13.89 12.74 4.58
CA MET A 272 14.08 13.19 5.96
C MET A 272 15.57 13.27 6.33
N GLU A 273 16.38 12.26 5.99
CA GLU A 273 17.84 12.25 6.20
C GLU A 273 18.55 13.40 5.43
N LYS A 274 17.95 13.89 4.33
CA LYS A 274 18.37 15.09 3.58
C LYS A 274 17.88 16.41 4.18
N GLY A 275 17.28 16.39 5.37
CA GLY A 275 16.78 17.57 6.08
C GLY A 275 15.46 18.11 5.52
N LYS A 276 14.67 17.31 4.81
CA LYS A 276 13.36 17.66 4.29
C LYS A 276 12.25 17.36 5.30
N ILE A 277 11.25 18.23 5.35
CA ILE A 277 10.02 17.97 6.11
C ILE A 277 9.17 17.00 5.31
N VAL A 278 9.01 15.79 5.84
CA VAL A 278 8.25 14.72 5.18
C VAL A 278 7.02 14.37 6.00
N LYS A 279 5.89 14.17 5.34
CA LYS A 279 4.64 13.67 5.93
C LYS A 279 4.11 12.52 5.13
N THR A 280 3.26 11.68 5.75
CA THR A 280 2.58 10.59 5.04
C THR A 280 1.07 10.67 5.21
N VAL A 281 0.35 10.17 4.22
CA VAL A 281 -1.10 9.92 4.23
C VAL A 281 -1.32 8.47 3.88
N GLU A 282 -1.85 7.71 4.81
CA GLU A 282 -1.92 6.25 4.72
C GLU A 282 -3.33 5.74 5.04
N SER A 283 -3.70 4.60 4.50
CA SER A 283 -4.93 3.89 4.89
C SER A 283 -4.77 2.38 4.61
N PRO A 284 -4.52 1.62 5.66
CA PRO A 284 -4.19 2.01 7.04
C PRO A 284 -2.73 2.48 7.20
N ARG A 285 -2.40 3.07 8.36
CA ARG A 285 -1.03 3.44 8.70
C ARG A 285 -0.22 2.18 9.01
N ASP A 286 0.67 1.80 8.11
CA ASP A 286 1.50 0.60 8.26
C ASP A 286 2.98 0.82 7.96
N MET A 287 3.38 2.05 7.63
CA MET A 287 4.77 2.43 7.52
C MET A 287 5.39 2.59 8.91
N HIS A 288 6.58 2.01 9.12
CA HIS A 288 7.37 2.16 10.34
C HIS A 288 8.42 3.27 10.15
N LEU A 289 8.00 4.51 10.31
CA LEU A 289 8.80 5.70 10.09
C LEU A 289 9.36 6.26 11.39
N PRO A 290 10.48 6.99 11.33
CA PRO A 290 11.00 7.76 12.46
C PRO A 290 9.99 8.81 12.96
N PRO A 291 10.05 9.21 14.26
CA PRO A 291 9.11 10.17 14.85
C PRO A 291 9.15 11.57 14.23
N GLU A 292 10.18 11.89 13.48
CA GLU A 292 10.33 13.14 12.72
C GLU A 292 9.35 13.21 11.53
N ILE A 293 8.84 12.08 11.05
CA ILE A 293 7.86 12.01 9.97
C ILE A 293 6.46 11.88 10.55
N THR A 294 5.62 12.87 10.34
CA THR A 294 4.21 12.80 10.77
C THR A 294 3.41 11.90 9.84
N GLN A 295 2.73 10.91 10.42
CA GLN A 295 1.88 9.96 9.70
C GLN A 295 0.41 10.27 9.94
N TYR A 296 -0.34 10.60 8.88
CA TYR A 296 -1.78 10.82 8.91
C TYR A 296 -2.54 9.58 8.43
N SER A 297 -3.65 9.25 9.11
CA SER A 297 -4.57 8.20 8.67
C SER A 297 -5.76 8.80 7.94
N LYS A 298 -6.06 8.31 6.74
CA LYS A 298 -7.27 8.69 5.98
C LYS A 298 -8.57 8.26 6.68
N SER A 299 -8.50 7.27 7.57
CA SER A 299 -9.67 6.71 8.24
C SER A 299 -10.19 7.62 9.37
N TYR A 300 -9.36 8.57 9.82
CA TYR A 300 -9.67 9.45 10.96
C TYR A 300 -9.86 10.92 10.58
N ALA A 301 -9.74 11.26 9.32
CA ALA A 301 -9.91 12.62 8.86
C ALA A 301 -10.76 12.66 7.60
N GLU A 302 -11.55 13.71 7.46
CA GLU A 302 -12.18 14.02 6.18
C GLU A 302 -11.10 14.45 5.17
N MET A 303 -11.31 14.13 3.89
CA MET A 303 -10.30 14.39 2.86
C MET A 303 -10.01 15.88 2.67
N GLY A 304 -11.02 16.76 2.88
CA GLY A 304 -10.84 18.21 2.89
C GLY A 304 -9.94 18.68 4.03
N GLU A 305 -10.10 18.09 5.23
CA GLU A 305 -9.27 18.38 6.39
C GLU A 305 -7.80 17.98 6.15
N LEU A 306 -7.55 16.80 5.58
CA LEU A 306 -6.20 16.37 5.23
C LEU A 306 -5.53 17.28 4.20
N HIS A 307 -6.30 17.72 3.19
CA HIS A 307 -5.82 18.68 2.19
C HIS A 307 -5.37 19.98 2.86
N ASP A 308 -6.21 20.57 3.72
CA ASP A 308 -5.93 21.83 4.41
C ASP A 308 -4.72 21.69 5.37
N ILE A 309 -4.64 20.60 6.13
CA ILE A 309 -3.51 20.32 7.03
C ILE A 309 -2.21 20.27 6.23
N LEU A 310 -2.17 19.57 5.12
CA LEU A 310 -0.97 19.42 4.30
C LEU A 310 -0.59 20.73 3.63
N LEU A 311 -1.55 21.46 3.07
CA LEU A 311 -1.31 22.75 2.43
C LEU A 311 -0.79 23.78 3.41
N LEU A 312 -1.39 23.90 4.61
CA LEU A 312 -1.03 24.88 5.61
C LEU A 312 0.26 24.53 6.36
N SER A 313 0.54 23.25 6.56
CA SER A 313 1.77 22.80 7.24
C SER A 313 3.01 22.75 6.35
N ARG A 314 2.84 22.94 5.03
CA ARG A 314 3.90 23.11 4.03
C ARG A 314 5.05 22.09 4.13
N PRO A 315 4.82 20.78 4.06
CA PRO A 315 5.90 19.83 3.99
C PRO A 315 6.69 19.99 2.68
N ASP A 316 7.97 19.61 2.66
CA ASP A 316 8.73 19.52 1.43
C ASP A 316 8.22 18.36 0.57
N TYR A 317 7.90 17.21 1.21
CA TYR A 317 7.36 16.02 0.56
C TYR A 317 6.20 15.42 1.33
N THR A 318 5.20 14.92 0.60
CA THR A 318 4.12 14.10 1.15
C THR A 318 4.07 12.75 0.44
N VAL A 319 4.18 11.67 1.21
CA VAL A 319 3.94 10.30 0.71
C VAL A 319 2.47 10.00 0.85
N TYR A 320 1.82 9.73 -0.27
CA TYR A 320 0.41 9.36 -0.33
C TYR A 320 0.30 7.87 -0.67
N ASP A 321 0.15 7.03 0.35
CA ASP A 321 0.09 5.58 0.15
C ASP A 321 -1.30 5.13 -0.34
N GLU A 322 -1.29 4.18 -1.25
CA GLU A 322 -2.47 3.60 -1.86
C GLU A 322 -3.51 4.59 -2.41
N MET A 323 -3.16 5.31 -3.49
CA MET A 323 -4.13 6.12 -4.23
C MET A 323 -5.08 5.21 -5.02
N ARG A 324 -6.37 5.17 -4.62
CA ARG A 324 -7.37 4.24 -5.14
C ARG A 324 -8.47 4.92 -5.96
N ASN A 325 -9.00 6.03 -5.47
CA ASN A 325 -10.17 6.73 -6.00
C ASN A 325 -9.83 8.13 -6.53
N ASP A 326 -10.79 8.78 -7.17
CA ASP A 326 -10.58 10.09 -7.80
C ASP A 326 -10.19 11.18 -6.80
N VAL A 327 -10.70 11.12 -5.57
CA VAL A 327 -10.38 12.08 -4.51
C VAL A 327 -8.92 12.00 -4.11
N ASP A 328 -8.35 10.78 -4.01
CA ASP A 328 -6.93 10.58 -3.72
C ASP A 328 -6.03 11.24 -4.79
N PHE A 329 -6.39 11.05 -6.07
CA PHE A 329 -5.66 11.67 -7.18
C PHE A 329 -5.81 13.18 -7.20
N GLN A 330 -7.01 13.71 -6.89
CA GLN A 330 -7.25 15.15 -6.85
C GLN A 330 -6.38 15.82 -5.78
N ILE A 331 -6.32 15.27 -4.57
CA ILE A 331 -5.46 15.78 -3.50
C ILE A 331 -3.98 15.76 -3.90
N TYR A 332 -3.52 14.66 -4.51
CA TYR A 332 -2.15 14.58 -5.00
C TYR A 332 -1.87 15.70 -6.03
N ILE A 333 -2.77 15.91 -6.97
CA ILE A 333 -2.66 16.92 -8.03
C ILE A 333 -2.63 18.33 -7.43
N ASP A 334 -3.58 18.65 -6.55
CA ASP A 334 -3.73 19.97 -5.95
C ASP A 334 -2.52 20.35 -5.09
N LEU A 335 -2.06 19.43 -4.23
CA LEU A 335 -0.88 19.64 -3.41
C LEU A 335 0.39 19.77 -4.25
N ARG A 336 0.51 19.00 -5.33
CA ARG A 336 1.66 19.11 -6.24
C ARG A 336 1.65 20.45 -6.99
N LEU A 337 0.51 20.92 -7.44
CA LEU A 337 0.36 22.25 -8.06
C LEU A 337 0.58 23.39 -7.07
N ALA A 338 0.34 23.16 -5.78
CA ALA A 338 0.68 24.09 -4.71
C ALA A 338 2.18 24.13 -4.37
N GLY A 339 3.01 23.29 -5.02
CA GLY A 339 4.47 23.28 -4.84
C GLY A 339 5.00 22.28 -3.83
N ILE A 340 4.15 21.38 -3.29
CA ILE A 340 4.56 20.31 -2.39
C ILE A 340 5.06 19.12 -3.22
N GLY A 341 6.22 18.58 -2.90
CA GLY A 341 6.71 17.33 -3.49
C GLY A 341 5.78 16.18 -3.12
N MET A 342 5.27 15.46 -4.13
CA MET A 342 4.31 14.37 -3.91
C MET A 342 4.89 13.02 -4.32
N ILE A 343 4.72 12.02 -3.46
CA ILE A 343 5.12 10.64 -3.70
C ILE A 343 3.86 9.78 -3.60
N GLY A 344 3.26 9.44 -4.75
CA GLY A 344 2.05 8.62 -4.80
C GLY A 344 2.35 7.14 -4.98
N VAL A 345 1.64 6.27 -4.26
CA VAL A 345 1.74 4.82 -4.46
C VAL A 345 0.46 4.32 -5.15
N VAL A 346 0.63 3.63 -6.28
CA VAL A 346 -0.48 3.12 -7.08
C VAL A 346 -0.30 1.64 -7.43
N HIS A 347 -1.41 0.93 -7.57
CA HIS A 347 -1.41 -0.39 -8.19
C HIS A 347 -1.41 -0.26 -9.71
N ALA A 348 -0.45 -0.91 -10.35
CA ALA A 348 -0.34 -0.98 -11.81
C ALA A 348 0.31 -2.31 -12.24
N THR A 349 -0.07 -2.82 -13.40
CA THR A 349 0.49 -4.05 -13.97
C THR A 349 1.72 -3.76 -14.83
N SER A 350 1.83 -2.54 -15.32
CA SER A 350 2.98 -2.04 -16.08
C SER A 350 3.29 -0.57 -15.72
N PRO A 351 4.49 -0.08 -15.99
CA PRO A 351 4.85 1.31 -15.69
C PRO A 351 3.94 2.34 -16.39
N ILE A 352 3.51 2.05 -17.63
CA ILE A 352 2.64 2.95 -18.41
C ILE A 352 1.23 3.02 -17.84
N ASP A 353 0.73 1.95 -17.21
CA ASP A 353 -0.60 1.92 -16.59
C ASP A 353 -0.70 2.93 -15.44
N ALA A 354 0.39 3.17 -14.73
CA ALA A 354 0.44 4.19 -13.69
C ALA A 354 0.19 5.59 -14.27
N ILE A 355 0.77 5.90 -15.41
CA ILE A 355 0.59 7.17 -16.12
C ILE A 355 -0.84 7.30 -16.65
N HIS A 356 -1.43 6.21 -17.17
CA HIS A 356 -2.83 6.19 -17.61
C HIS A 356 -3.81 6.63 -16.52
N ARG A 357 -3.50 6.39 -15.24
CA ARG A 357 -4.35 6.82 -14.13
C ARG A 357 -4.44 8.33 -13.97
N PHE A 358 -3.40 9.06 -14.37
CA PHE A 358 -3.36 10.53 -14.28
C PHE A 358 -3.97 11.21 -15.52
N ILE A 359 -3.76 10.67 -16.72
CA ILE A 359 -4.14 11.30 -17.99
C ILE A 359 -5.61 11.69 -18.08
N ARG A 360 -6.50 10.90 -17.48
CA ARG A 360 -7.95 11.20 -17.49
C ARG A 360 -8.36 12.31 -16.52
N ARG A 361 -7.43 12.78 -15.69
CA ARG A 361 -7.70 13.72 -14.58
C ARG A 361 -6.97 15.04 -14.72
N VAL A 362 -6.09 15.15 -15.71
CA VAL A 362 -5.17 16.28 -15.85
C VAL A 362 -5.03 16.66 -17.31
N ASP A 363 -4.99 17.95 -17.59
CA ASP A 363 -4.66 18.44 -18.94
C ASP A 363 -3.24 18.07 -19.32
N ILE A 364 -3.05 17.69 -20.58
CA ILE A 364 -1.75 17.23 -21.09
C ILE A 364 -0.63 18.24 -20.80
N GLY A 365 -0.93 19.53 -20.87
CA GLY A 365 0.01 20.61 -20.62
C GLY A 365 0.58 20.66 -19.21
N THR A 366 -0.14 20.09 -18.23
CA THR A 366 0.23 20.11 -16.81
C THR A 366 0.79 18.77 -16.34
N ILE A 367 0.69 17.70 -17.15
CA ILE A 367 1.14 16.35 -16.75
C ILE A 367 2.57 16.34 -16.19
N PRO A 368 3.61 16.90 -16.85
CA PRO A 368 4.98 16.84 -16.34
C PRO A 368 5.21 17.66 -15.06
N ASN A 369 4.35 18.63 -14.77
CA ASN A 369 4.41 19.42 -13.54
C ASN A 369 3.84 18.64 -12.34
N ILE A 370 2.93 17.69 -12.61
CA ILE A 370 2.25 16.86 -11.61
C ILE A 370 2.98 15.53 -11.43
N LEU A 371 3.39 14.93 -12.53
CA LEU A 371 4.04 13.62 -12.61
C LEU A 371 5.29 13.72 -13.46
N ASP A 372 6.44 13.79 -12.83
CA ASP A 372 7.75 13.90 -13.50
C ASP A 372 8.55 12.59 -13.49
N THR A 373 8.26 11.70 -12.53
CA THR A 373 9.01 10.44 -12.33
C THR A 373 8.07 9.30 -11.97
N VAL A 374 8.15 8.19 -12.71
CA VAL A 374 7.42 6.94 -12.41
C VAL A 374 8.41 5.83 -12.14
N ILE A 375 8.34 5.23 -10.94
CA ILE A 375 9.21 4.16 -10.49
C ILE A 375 8.40 2.87 -10.42
N PHE A 376 8.71 1.89 -11.23
CA PHE A 376 8.01 0.61 -11.24
C PHE A 376 8.77 -0.43 -10.42
N ILE A 377 8.07 -0.96 -9.40
CA ILE A 377 8.58 -1.97 -8.47
C ILE A 377 8.00 -3.34 -8.81
N ASP A 378 8.88 -4.30 -8.95
CA ASP A 378 8.53 -5.70 -9.07
C ASP A 378 9.47 -6.55 -8.21
N SER A 379 8.89 -7.48 -7.44
CA SER A 379 9.64 -8.41 -6.58
C SER A 379 10.63 -7.71 -5.64
N GLY A 380 10.24 -6.55 -5.09
CA GLY A 380 11.03 -5.77 -4.14
C GLY A 380 12.24 -5.05 -4.74
N THR A 381 12.29 -4.89 -6.08
CA THR A 381 13.36 -4.19 -6.81
C THR A 381 12.79 -3.18 -7.80
N VAL A 382 13.55 -2.12 -8.08
CA VAL A 382 13.21 -1.16 -9.15
C VAL A 382 13.49 -1.83 -10.50
N LYS A 383 12.46 -1.98 -11.32
CA LYS A 383 12.56 -2.62 -12.65
C LYS A 383 12.63 -1.62 -13.77
N LYS A 384 11.93 -0.50 -13.62
CA LYS A 384 11.82 0.53 -14.67
C LYS A 384 11.61 1.88 -14.04
N VAL A 385 12.20 2.91 -14.64
CA VAL A 385 11.94 4.29 -14.24
C VAL A 385 11.66 5.10 -15.49
N TYR A 386 10.51 5.78 -15.50
CA TYR A 386 10.15 6.73 -16.53
C TYR A 386 10.29 8.16 -16.04
N THR A 387 10.70 9.02 -16.95
CA THR A 387 10.66 10.48 -16.81
C THR A 387 9.72 11.07 -17.82
N LEU A 388 8.99 12.10 -17.44
CA LEU A 388 8.02 12.78 -18.30
C LEU A 388 8.50 14.22 -18.56
N GLU A 389 8.58 14.58 -19.83
CA GLU A 389 9.00 15.92 -20.26
C GLU A 389 8.11 16.42 -21.39
N MET A 390 7.79 17.72 -21.38
CA MET A 390 7.02 18.36 -22.44
C MET A 390 7.96 18.87 -23.53
N THR A 391 7.57 18.63 -24.77
CA THR A 391 8.22 19.20 -25.96
C THR A 391 7.17 19.59 -26.99
N VAL A 392 7.53 20.46 -27.93
CA VAL A 392 6.69 20.80 -29.10
C VAL A 392 7.31 20.17 -30.33
N LYS A 393 6.64 19.19 -30.91
CA LYS A 393 7.11 18.47 -32.10
C LYS A 393 5.94 17.83 -32.85
N VAL A 394 6.25 17.32 -34.05
CA VAL A 394 5.32 16.42 -34.74
C VAL A 394 5.35 15.05 -34.04
N PRO A 395 4.21 14.53 -33.54
CA PRO A 395 4.14 13.22 -32.90
C PRO A 395 4.63 12.09 -33.81
N SER A 396 5.21 11.07 -33.21
CA SER A 396 5.67 9.88 -33.93
C SER A 396 4.53 9.21 -34.71
N GLY A 397 4.74 9.02 -36.03
CA GLY A 397 3.74 8.46 -36.96
C GLY A 397 2.98 9.48 -37.78
N LEU A 398 3.07 10.77 -37.48
CA LEU A 398 2.57 11.86 -38.34
C LEU A 398 3.71 12.43 -39.19
N LYS A 399 3.40 12.91 -40.41
CA LYS A 399 4.46 13.30 -41.35
C LYS A 399 4.46 14.80 -41.74
N GLU A 400 3.35 15.49 -41.50
CA GLU A 400 3.19 16.88 -41.93
C GLU A 400 3.67 17.83 -40.83
N ALA A 401 4.49 18.83 -41.20
CA ALA A 401 5.06 19.80 -40.27
C ALA A 401 3.99 20.65 -39.55
N ASP A 402 2.87 20.92 -40.20
CA ASP A 402 1.74 21.68 -39.62
C ASP A 402 1.02 20.95 -38.50
N LEU A 403 1.38 19.69 -38.25
CA LEU A 403 0.85 18.86 -37.13
C LEU A 403 1.72 18.96 -35.88
N ALA A 404 2.68 19.89 -35.81
CA ALA A 404 3.45 20.13 -34.59
C ALA A 404 2.52 20.57 -33.43
N ARG A 405 2.67 19.93 -32.30
CA ARG A 405 1.83 20.16 -31.09
C ARG A 405 2.61 19.86 -29.82
N PRO A 406 2.10 20.28 -28.64
CA PRO A 406 2.64 19.83 -27.37
C PRO A 406 2.54 18.30 -27.25
N VAL A 407 3.66 17.67 -26.93
CA VAL A 407 3.82 16.23 -26.75
C VAL A 407 4.53 16.00 -25.42
N VAL A 408 3.99 15.13 -24.58
CA VAL A 408 4.71 14.65 -23.39
C VAL A 408 5.48 13.39 -23.79
N GLU A 409 6.79 13.46 -23.73
CA GLU A 409 7.68 12.32 -23.95
C GLU A 409 7.85 11.55 -22.65
N ILE A 410 7.65 10.24 -22.72
CA ILE A 410 7.92 9.29 -21.66
C ILE A 410 9.22 8.59 -22.00
N LYS A 411 10.28 8.92 -21.25
CA LYS A 411 11.64 8.42 -21.48
C LYS A 411 12.00 7.39 -20.41
N ASP A 412 12.71 6.36 -20.80
CA ASP A 412 13.43 5.52 -19.87
C ASP A 412 14.61 6.30 -19.28
N LEU A 413 14.66 6.43 -17.95
CA LEU A 413 15.71 7.19 -17.26
C LEU A 413 17.11 6.66 -17.53
N LEU A 414 17.29 5.34 -17.67
CA LEU A 414 18.61 4.74 -17.82
C LEU A 414 19.15 4.89 -19.24
N THR A 415 18.30 4.70 -20.23
CA THR A 415 18.70 4.75 -21.66
C THR A 415 18.49 6.09 -22.33
N ASP A 416 17.74 7.01 -21.69
CA ASP A 416 17.27 8.29 -22.25
C ASP A 416 16.43 8.13 -23.54
N GLU A 417 15.96 6.91 -23.84
CA GLU A 417 15.14 6.61 -25.01
C GLU A 417 13.67 6.97 -24.76
N VAL A 418 13.02 7.63 -25.71
CA VAL A 418 11.57 7.85 -25.70
C VAL A 418 10.86 6.52 -26.00
N GLU A 419 10.07 6.02 -25.07
CA GLU A 419 9.30 4.79 -25.26
C GLU A 419 7.84 5.06 -25.60
N TYR A 420 7.27 6.16 -25.11
CA TYR A 420 5.89 6.58 -25.40
C TYR A 420 5.80 8.08 -25.60
N GLU A 421 4.78 8.49 -26.31
CA GLU A 421 4.38 9.88 -26.48
C GLU A 421 2.92 10.05 -26.10
N ILE A 422 2.62 11.14 -25.39
CA ILE A 422 1.26 11.56 -25.07
C ILE A 422 0.99 12.85 -25.83
N TYR A 423 -0.10 12.89 -26.58
CA TYR A 423 -0.55 14.07 -27.30
C TYR A 423 -2.07 14.05 -27.50
N VAL A 424 -2.64 15.21 -27.80
CA VAL A 424 -4.07 15.32 -28.10
C VAL A 424 -4.26 15.18 -29.63
N PHE A 425 -5.19 14.31 -30.02
CA PHE A 425 -5.64 14.14 -31.38
C PHE A 425 -7.17 14.29 -31.44
N GLY A 426 -7.66 15.38 -32.06
CA GLY A 426 -9.04 15.78 -31.89
C GLY A 426 -9.35 16.12 -30.43
N GLU A 427 -10.36 15.48 -29.85
CA GLU A 427 -10.74 15.64 -28.44
C GLU A 427 -10.14 14.54 -27.52
N GLN A 428 -9.35 13.64 -28.07
CA GLN A 428 -8.83 12.49 -27.33
C GLN A 428 -7.36 12.64 -26.99
N THR A 429 -6.99 12.33 -25.76
CA THR A 429 -5.60 12.15 -25.34
C THR A 429 -5.13 10.76 -25.71
N MET A 430 -4.12 10.69 -26.54
CA MET A 430 -3.52 9.47 -27.06
C MET A 430 -2.20 9.19 -26.35
N ILE A 431 -1.98 7.92 -25.98
CA ILE A 431 -0.67 7.41 -25.59
C ILE A 431 -0.21 6.44 -26.67
N VAL A 432 0.88 6.74 -27.32
CA VAL A 432 1.38 5.98 -28.45
C VAL A 432 2.78 5.46 -28.14
N PRO A 433 3.02 4.14 -28.27
CA PRO A 433 4.36 3.62 -28.15
C PRO A 433 5.21 4.11 -29.33
N VAL A 434 6.38 4.63 -29.04
CA VAL A 434 7.36 5.00 -30.07
C VAL A 434 8.00 3.72 -30.58
N LYS A 435 7.66 3.34 -31.80
CA LYS A 435 8.33 2.20 -32.45
C LYS A 435 9.80 2.52 -32.57
N LYS A 436 10.67 1.72 -32.02
CA LYS A 436 12.11 1.77 -32.31
C LYS A 436 12.26 1.52 -33.80
N VAL A 437 12.36 2.60 -34.58
CA VAL A 437 12.92 2.52 -35.90
C VAL A 437 14.39 2.21 -35.65
N LYS A 438 14.81 0.96 -35.81
CA LYS A 438 16.24 0.64 -35.88
C LYS A 438 16.81 1.67 -36.84
N PRO A 439 17.83 2.46 -36.47
CA PRO A 439 18.41 3.41 -37.39
C PRO A 439 18.66 2.64 -38.68
N VAL A 440 17.99 3.05 -39.76
CA VAL A 440 18.20 2.40 -41.04
C VAL A 440 19.67 2.61 -41.33
N ASP A 441 20.43 1.52 -41.21
CA ASP A 441 21.84 1.57 -41.55
C ASP A 441 21.90 1.97 -43.03
N ARG A 442 22.19 3.25 -43.24
CA ARG A 442 22.22 3.82 -44.61
C ARG A 442 23.15 3.03 -45.52
N ILE A 443 24.12 2.34 -44.92
CA ILE A 443 25.05 1.49 -45.63
C ILE A 443 24.37 0.16 -45.95
N GLN A 444 23.67 -0.43 -44.99
CA GLN A 444 22.88 -1.65 -45.17
C GLN A 444 21.84 -1.46 -46.27
N ALA A 445 21.03 -0.41 -46.19
CA ALA A 445 20.01 -0.10 -47.22
C ALA A 445 20.62 0.13 -48.60
N ARG A 446 21.81 0.75 -48.70
CA ARG A 446 22.53 0.94 -49.97
C ARG A 446 23.12 -0.37 -50.50
N LEU A 447 23.65 -1.21 -49.65
CA LEU A 447 24.14 -2.55 -49.98
C LEU A 447 22.99 -3.43 -50.48
N GLU A 448 21.88 -3.42 -49.74
CA GLU A 448 20.69 -4.19 -50.11
C GLU A 448 20.15 -3.77 -51.47
N ARG A 449 20.03 -2.46 -51.75
CA ARG A 449 19.61 -1.96 -53.05
C ARG A 449 20.58 -2.35 -54.16
N LEU A 450 21.88 -2.24 -53.92
CA LEU A 450 22.91 -2.61 -54.91
C LEU A 450 22.85 -4.11 -55.27
N ILE A 451 22.52 -4.96 -54.29
CA ILE A 451 22.51 -6.41 -54.45
C ILE A 451 21.19 -6.87 -55.06
N THR A 452 20.06 -6.34 -54.57
CA THR A 452 18.72 -6.71 -55.06
C THR A 452 18.46 -6.28 -56.48
N GLU A 453 19.11 -5.19 -57.00
CA GLU A 453 19.09 -4.84 -58.41
C GLU A 453 19.61 -5.96 -59.33
N SER A 454 20.48 -6.81 -58.83
CA SER A 454 21.07 -7.93 -59.60
C SER A 454 20.55 -9.29 -59.13
N ILE A 455 20.23 -9.44 -57.87
CA ILE A 455 19.74 -10.66 -57.23
C ILE A 455 18.54 -10.29 -56.32
N PRO A 456 17.28 -10.37 -56.85
CA PRO A 456 16.11 -9.90 -56.15
C PRO A 456 15.84 -10.58 -54.80
N ASP A 457 16.21 -11.85 -54.65
CA ASP A 457 15.98 -12.68 -53.47
C ASP A 457 17.10 -12.59 -52.42
N ALA A 458 18.11 -11.75 -52.66
CA ALA A 458 19.18 -11.53 -51.69
C ALA A 458 18.75 -10.57 -50.58
N ARG A 459 19.28 -10.79 -49.36
CA ARG A 459 19.09 -9.93 -48.19
C ARG A 459 20.41 -9.53 -47.58
N VAL A 460 20.42 -8.38 -46.91
CA VAL A 460 21.60 -7.89 -46.18
C VAL A 460 21.23 -7.68 -44.74
N GLU A 461 21.94 -8.31 -43.82
CA GLU A 461 21.78 -8.17 -42.38
C GLU A 461 23.07 -7.60 -41.77
N ALA A 462 22.96 -6.73 -40.79
CA ALA A 462 24.08 -6.25 -39.99
C ALA A 462 24.21 -7.17 -38.76
N GLN A 463 25.39 -7.81 -38.58
CA GLN A 463 25.69 -8.69 -37.45
C GLN A 463 27.12 -8.43 -36.96
N ASP A 464 27.29 -8.16 -35.65
CA ASP A 464 28.62 -8.01 -35.00
C ASP A 464 29.60 -7.03 -35.70
N GLY A 465 29.07 -5.92 -36.25
CA GLY A 465 29.89 -4.91 -36.96
C GLY A 465 30.24 -5.28 -38.37
N GLU A 466 29.76 -6.36 -38.95
CA GLU A 466 29.92 -6.79 -40.33
C GLU A 466 28.54 -6.91 -41.03
N TYR A 467 28.53 -6.83 -42.35
CA TYR A 467 27.33 -7.04 -43.16
C TYR A 467 27.28 -8.47 -43.69
N VAL A 468 26.23 -9.20 -43.37
CA VAL A 468 26.01 -10.56 -43.88
C VAL A 468 25.09 -10.49 -45.10
N ILE A 469 25.60 -10.86 -46.26
CA ILE A 469 24.87 -10.93 -47.50
C ILE A 469 24.34 -12.36 -47.65
N ILE A 470 23.03 -12.54 -47.60
CA ILE A 470 22.34 -13.83 -47.72
C ILE A 470 21.81 -13.92 -49.14
N LEU A 471 22.24 -14.94 -49.90
CA LEU A 471 21.82 -15.13 -51.29
C LEU A 471 21.57 -16.60 -51.60
N PRO A 472 20.68 -16.91 -52.59
CA PRO A 472 20.47 -18.29 -53.06
C PRO A 472 21.75 -18.87 -53.70
N LYS A 473 22.03 -20.14 -53.41
CA LYS A 473 23.23 -20.85 -54.00
C LYS A 473 23.26 -20.77 -55.53
N ALA A 474 22.12 -20.75 -56.20
CA ALA A 474 22.01 -20.65 -57.66
C ALA A 474 22.56 -19.31 -58.22
N ASP A 475 22.58 -18.23 -57.41
CA ASP A 475 22.98 -16.90 -57.86
C ASP A 475 24.46 -16.57 -57.57
N LEU A 476 25.23 -17.52 -57.05
CA LEU A 476 26.63 -17.32 -56.69
C LEU A 476 27.49 -16.90 -57.90
N GLN A 477 27.27 -17.49 -59.07
CA GLN A 477 28.01 -17.07 -60.30
C GLN A 477 27.68 -15.64 -60.72
N LYS A 478 26.44 -15.25 -60.58
CA LYS A 478 25.93 -13.90 -60.89
C LYS A 478 26.49 -12.86 -59.89
N PHE A 479 26.52 -13.24 -58.64
CA PHE A 479 27.13 -12.47 -57.55
C PHE A 479 28.62 -12.20 -57.84
N ASN A 480 29.39 -13.26 -58.12
CA ASN A 480 30.83 -13.15 -58.38
C ASN A 480 31.15 -12.30 -59.62
N LYS A 481 30.41 -12.44 -60.72
CA LYS A 481 30.64 -11.69 -61.93
C LYS A 481 30.24 -10.23 -61.88
N LYS A 482 29.13 -9.88 -61.20
CA LYS A 482 28.54 -8.52 -61.29
C LYS A 482 28.74 -7.67 -60.03
N LEU A 483 28.84 -8.30 -58.86
CA LEU A 483 28.73 -7.59 -57.57
C LEU A 483 30.03 -7.52 -56.78
N VAL A 484 30.93 -8.50 -56.86
CA VAL A 484 32.18 -8.52 -56.06
C VAL A 484 33.05 -7.29 -56.34
N SER A 485 33.18 -6.87 -57.59
CA SER A 485 33.96 -5.67 -57.95
C SER A 485 33.34 -4.36 -57.44
N LYS A 486 32.02 -4.28 -57.41
CA LYS A 486 31.28 -3.15 -56.83
C LYS A 486 31.38 -3.14 -55.32
N LEU A 487 31.21 -4.29 -54.67
CA LEU A 487 31.32 -4.44 -53.19
C LEU A 487 32.71 -4.12 -52.69
N LYS A 488 33.79 -4.50 -53.38
CA LYS A 488 35.16 -4.12 -53.04
C LYS A 488 35.38 -2.59 -53.09
N LYS A 489 34.67 -1.88 -53.97
CA LYS A 489 34.72 -0.39 -54.00
C LYS A 489 33.97 0.18 -52.78
N TYR A 490 32.85 -0.39 -52.41
CA TYR A 490 32.08 -0.01 -51.21
C TYR A 490 32.87 -0.29 -49.94
N GLU A 491 33.52 -1.46 -49.85
CA GLU A 491 34.38 -1.86 -48.73
C GLU A 491 35.47 -0.81 -48.47
N LYS A 492 36.20 -0.39 -49.54
CA LYS A 492 37.22 0.67 -49.45
C LYS A 492 36.64 2.06 -49.15
N LYS A 493 35.49 2.40 -49.73
CA LYS A 493 34.88 3.72 -49.58
C LYS A 493 34.28 3.98 -48.22
N TYR A 494 33.69 2.95 -47.62
CA TYR A 494 32.93 3.06 -46.35
C TYR A 494 33.60 2.32 -45.20
N ASN A 495 34.79 1.76 -45.39
CA ASN A 495 35.53 0.95 -44.39
C ASN A 495 34.68 -0.13 -43.77
N LEU A 496 33.89 -0.84 -44.61
CA LEU A 496 32.96 -1.87 -44.15
C LEU A 496 33.54 -3.27 -44.43
N LYS A 497 33.15 -4.22 -43.61
CA LYS A 497 33.41 -5.66 -43.82
C LYS A 497 32.12 -6.38 -44.16
N TYR A 498 32.21 -7.34 -45.09
CA TYR A 498 31.05 -8.18 -45.40
C TYR A 498 31.43 -9.64 -45.54
N ARG A 499 30.50 -10.51 -45.27
CA ARG A 499 30.59 -11.95 -45.53
C ARG A 499 29.35 -12.44 -46.26
N VAL A 500 29.50 -13.52 -47.02
CA VAL A 500 28.39 -14.10 -47.79
C VAL A 500 27.95 -15.39 -47.12
N LYS A 501 26.64 -15.54 -46.93
CA LYS A 501 25.98 -16.77 -46.49
C LYS A 501 24.97 -17.23 -47.52
N PHE A 502 24.64 -18.51 -47.51
CA PHE A 502 23.61 -19.04 -48.41
C PHE A 502 22.29 -19.20 -47.66
N ALA A 503 21.17 -18.94 -48.38
CA ALA A 503 19.82 -18.94 -47.83
C ALA A 503 19.36 -20.39 -47.52
N ASN A 504 20.04 -21.18 -46.76
CA ASN A 504 19.66 -22.49 -46.24
C ASN A 504 20.82 -23.07 -45.35
N GLU A 505 21.66 -22.23 -44.89
CA GLU A 505 22.62 -22.51 -43.78
C GLU A 505 22.24 -21.60 -42.60
#